data_e687232fb8cfcc3fe0ea379236db07cf
#
_entry.id   e687232fb8cfcc3fe0ea379236db07cf
#
_cell.length_a   1.000
_cell.length_b   1.000
_cell.length_c   1.000
_cell.angle_alpha   90.00
_cell.angle_beta   90.00
_cell.angle_gamma   90.00
#
_symmetry.space_group_name_H-M   'P 1'
#
loop_
_entity.id
_entity.type
_entity.pdbx_description
1 polymer ?
#
loop_
_entity_poly.entity_id
_entity_poly.type
_entity_poly.pdbx_seq_one_letter_code
_entity_poly.pdbx_strand_id
1 'polypeptide(L)'
;MKIKYHNWLQVAVMATMVAFSACSDNPTLYSDTDITGFKVRLGEGNYKQGTIKDGNIIEFKITPDLDLSKLNGVTCSFFISPYATVTPTPDVPQDFSKDVHYTVKAQDGTTTDWTVKWTYGGKVNDGEGFEYFFKKWEISVPTPSNKNKDGFGAVFGNYIIDTQFNFYDKYTGQKVDKTLNVTGIDASLCQLVNDDAGNLIGVVKNVGLYRWTTVEGAPQKVANVTPGANKVSAIGDIDKVGYVYDSKPDGVGTHAVYKFENGTYTGTSTLVTGRPSNDSNWRQIVAVLGMSDNPPFYVIDAVNAGGVMGPEIGYKANTAGAFSSITGPYIDMWNKKGYAGWGNHVLISGRGIPFNGRWYGATITCGWGWVGLHLLDPSSNHSLPITETIEPWTTNSCIWTTCSPSDDGESLYLYYGYGVGIRCYELTKYEK
;
A
#
# COMPACT_ATOMS: atom_id res chain seq x y z
N MET A 1 5.25 72.13 55.63
CA MET A 1 4.56 70.90 55.48
C MET A 1 5.51 69.87 54.78
N LYS A 2 6.18 69.01 55.58
CA LYS A 2 7.15 68.04 55.09
C LYS A 2 6.44 66.70 55.04
N ILE A 3 6.15 66.19 53.82
CA ILE A 3 5.55 64.86 53.59
C ILE A 3 6.68 63.87 53.53
N LYS A 4 6.61 62.84 54.39
CA LYS A 4 7.60 61.76 54.51
C LYS A 4 7.49 60.77 53.31
N TYR A 5 8.49 60.74 52.44
CA TYR A 5 8.61 59.81 51.34
C TYR A 5 9.38 58.50 51.68
N HIS A 6 9.36 58.06 52.94
CA HIS A 6 10.21 56.94 53.38
C HIS A 6 9.54 55.56 53.36
N ASN A 7 8.22 55.49 53.22
CA ASN A 7 7.54 54.17 53.32
C ASN A 7 7.17 53.51 52.01
N TRP A 8 7.35 54.19 50.86
CA TRP A 8 7.02 53.60 49.55
C TRP A 8 8.18 52.84 48.94
N LEU A 9 9.42 53.11 49.31
CA LEU A 9 10.58 52.43 48.78
C LEU A 9 10.75 51.03 49.37
N GLN A 10 10.32 50.82 50.64
CA GLN A 10 10.41 49.49 51.25
C GLN A 10 9.32 48.50 50.76
N VAL A 11 8.16 49.02 50.41
CA VAL A 11 7.08 48.18 49.85
C VAL A 11 7.37 47.79 48.39
N ALA A 12 8.02 48.66 47.61
CA ALA A 12 8.41 48.34 46.23
C ALA A 12 9.56 47.32 46.18
N VAL A 13 10.51 47.35 47.17
CA VAL A 13 11.60 46.35 47.19
C VAL A 13 11.11 44.97 47.67
N MET A 14 10.11 44.92 48.59
CA MET A 14 9.51 43.64 48.98
C MET A 14 8.60 43.03 47.86
N ALA A 15 7.91 43.86 47.09
CA ALA A 15 7.09 43.38 46.00
C ALA A 15 7.92 42.83 44.81
N THR A 16 9.14 43.37 44.59
CA THR A 16 10.05 42.85 43.56
C THR A 16 10.80 41.59 43.99
N MET A 17 11.00 41.35 45.30
CA MET A 17 11.63 40.10 45.74
C MET A 17 10.67 38.89 45.78
N VAL A 18 9.36 39.11 45.85
CA VAL A 18 8.38 38.01 45.78
C VAL A 18 8.08 37.60 44.35
N ALA A 19 8.38 38.43 43.34
CA ALA A 19 8.16 38.12 41.94
C ALA A 19 9.27 37.25 41.30
N PHE A 20 10.41 37.07 41.97
CA PHE A 20 11.52 36.24 41.46
C PHE A 20 11.64 34.84 42.09
N SER A 21 10.74 34.48 43.01
CA SER A 21 10.75 33.13 43.61
C SER A 21 9.65 32.18 43.07
N ALA A 22 8.96 32.56 42.03
CA ALA A 22 7.85 31.76 41.49
C ALA A 22 8.05 31.39 40.02
N CYS A 23 9.23 30.90 39.65
CA CYS A 23 9.47 30.12 38.43
C CYS A 23 10.82 29.40 38.55
N SER A 24 10.85 28.38 39.37
CA SER A 24 11.89 27.34 39.26
C SER A 24 11.27 25.97 39.06
N ASP A 25 10.24 25.89 38.22
CA ASP A 25 9.96 24.66 37.56
C ASP A 25 11.01 24.54 36.44
N ASN A 26 12.16 23.94 36.77
CA ASN A 26 13.05 23.47 35.74
C ASN A 26 12.19 22.55 34.86
N PRO A 27 12.00 22.86 33.57
CA PRO A 27 11.23 21.99 32.71
C PRO A 27 11.88 20.61 32.80
N THR A 28 11.08 19.61 33.09
CA THR A 28 11.54 18.20 33.06
C THR A 28 12.04 17.95 31.65
N LEU A 29 13.35 17.80 31.52
CA LEU A 29 13.95 17.50 30.23
C LEU A 29 13.67 16.03 29.86
N TYR A 30 13.46 15.78 28.59
CA TYR A 30 13.28 14.40 28.09
C TYR A 30 14.57 13.61 28.24
N SER A 31 14.46 12.39 28.77
CA SER A 31 15.59 11.47 29.03
C SER A 31 15.64 10.27 28.08
N ASP A 32 14.61 10.12 27.23
CA ASP A 32 14.49 8.96 26.35
C ASP A 32 15.51 9.01 25.21
N THR A 33 16.15 7.86 24.94
CA THR A 33 17.22 7.68 23.96
C THR A 33 16.92 6.54 22.97
N ASP A 34 15.64 6.30 22.70
CA ASP A 34 15.22 5.20 21.87
C ASP A 34 15.35 5.52 20.36
N ILE A 35 15.73 4.50 19.60
CA ILE A 35 15.51 4.44 18.16
C ILE A 35 14.28 3.58 17.91
N THR A 36 13.22 4.15 17.35
CA THR A 36 11.96 3.44 17.08
C THR A 36 11.83 3.04 15.61
N GLY A 37 12.71 3.52 14.75
CA GLY A 37 12.78 3.13 13.34
C GLY A 37 14.12 3.47 12.75
N PHE A 38 14.60 2.61 11.85
CA PHE A 38 15.88 2.77 11.17
C PHE A 38 15.83 2.21 9.74
N LYS A 39 16.36 2.97 8.78
CA LYS A 39 16.45 2.56 7.37
C LYS A 39 17.81 2.93 6.81
N VAL A 40 18.39 2.03 6.01
CA VAL A 40 19.59 2.30 5.20
C VAL A 40 19.16 2.54 3.75
N ARG A 41 19.71 3.54 3.10
CA ARG A 41 19.46 3.86 1.70
C ARG A 41 20.44 3.11 0.80
N LEU A 42 19.95 2.10 0.07
CA LEU A 42 20.78 1.28 -0.83
C LEU A 42 20.86 1.82 -2.26
N GLY A 43 20.12 2.89 -2.57
CA GLY A 43 20.04 3.52 -3.88
C GLY A 43 18.89 4.51 -3.95
N GLU A 44 18.66 5.12 -5.10
CA GLU A 44 17.52 6.03 -5.26
C GLU A 44 16.19 5.27 -5.09
N GLY A 45 15.43 5.65 -4.05
CA GLY A 45 14.17 5.01 -3.71
C GLY A 45 14.29 3.62 -3.08
N ASN A 46 15.46 3.04 -2.98
CA ASN A 46 15.67 1.73 -2.37
C ASN A 46 16.17 1.88 -0.92
N TYR A 47 15.33 1.46 0.03
CA TYR A 47 15.65 1.49 1.46
C TYR A 47 15.49 0.10 2.06
N LYS A 48 16.45 -0.30 2.90
CA LYS A 48 16.30 -1.48 3.74
C LYS A 48 16.02 -1.05 5.17
N GLN A 49 14.97 -1.61 5.76
CA GLN A 49 14.58 -1.32 7.14
C GLN A 49 15.27 -2.29 8.10
N GLY A 50 15.81 -1.76 9.20
CA GLY A 50 16.36 -2.56 10.28
C GLY A 50 15.28 -2.95 11.28
N THR A 51 15.44 -4.12 11.88
CA THR A 51 14.61 -4.60 12.99
C THR A 51 15.27 -4.23 14.31
N ILE A 52 14.54 -3.53 15.17
CA ILE A 52 15.00 -3.16 16.49
C ILE A 52 14.90 -4.38 17.41
N LYS A 53 16.00 -4.70 18.09
CA LYS A 53 16.15 -5.80 19.04
C LYS A 53 16.50 -5.28 20.42
N ASP A 54 16.29 -6.12 21.43
CA ASP A 54 16.76 -5.83 22.79
C ASP A 54 18.28 -5.60 22.84
N GLY A 55 18.73 -4.76 23.76
CA GLY A 55 20.14 -4.41 23.90
C GLY A 55 20.63 -3.35 22.93
N ASN A 56 19.74 -2.49 22.43
CA ASN A 56 20.05 -1.38 21.53
C ASN A 56 20.73 -1.83 20.24
N ILE A 57 20.22 -2.92 19.67
CA ILE A 57 20.69 -3.48 18.42
C ILE A 57 19.67 -3.23 17.33
N ILE A 58 20.15 -2.79 16.17
CA ILE A 58 19.39 -2.70 14.94
C ILE A 58 19.92 -3.78 14.02
N GLU A 59 19.11 -4.79 13.77
CA GLU A 59 19.47 -5.93 12.94
C GLU A 59 18.95 -5.78 11.52
N PHE A 60 19.83 -5.99 10.54
CA PHE A 60 19.47 -6.16 9.14
C PHE A 60 19.71 -7.59 8.70
N LYS A 61 18.74 -8.22 8.09
CA LYS A 61 18.96 -9.49 7.41
C LYS A 61 19.61 -9.23 6.06
N ILE A 62 20.81 -9.76 5.87
CA ILE A 62 21.50 -9.78 4.58
C ILE A 62 21.04 -11.02 3.82
N THR A 63 20.64 -10.80 2.59
CA THR A 63 20.39 -11.89 1.65
C THR A 63 21.72 -12.34 1.04
N PRO A 64 21.91 -13.63 0.75
CA PRO A 64 23.16 -14.11 0.14
C PRO A 64 23.53 -13.41 -1.15
N ASP A 65 22.54 -12.87 -1.85
CA ASP A 65 22.71 -12.18 -3.14
C ASP A 65 23.00 -10.68 -3.00
N LEU A 66 23.00 -10.13 -1.78
CA LEU A 66 23.29 -8.72 -1.57
C LEU A 66 24.79 -8.46 -1.76
N ASP A 67 25.10 -7.64 -2.73
CA ASP A 67 26.46 -7.15 -2.93
C ASP A 67 26.83 -6.19 -1.78
N LEU A 68 27.65 -6.68 -0.85
CA LEU A 68 28.09 -5.92 0.33
C LEU A 68 28.84 -4.64 -0.04
N SER A 69 29.42 -4.55 -1.24
CA SER A 69 30.09 -3.31 -1.69
C SER A 69 29.13 -2.14 -1.82
N LYS A 70 27.84 -2.42 -2.07
CA LYS A 70 26.78 -1.40 -2.13
C LYS A 70 26.40 -0.83 -0.77
N LEU A 71 26.89 -1.42 0.31
CA LEU A 71 26.65 -0.95 1.68
C LEU A 71 27.70 0.06 2.16
N ASN A 72 28.73 0.33 1.35
CA ASN A 72 29.75 1.31 1.68
C ASN A 72 29.37 2.70 1.16
N GLY A 73 29.52 3.71 2.01
CA GLY A 73 29.25 5.10 1.65
C GLY A 73 27.76 5.42 1.52
N VAL A 74 26.88 4.66 2.18
CA VAL A 74 25.44 4.89 2.14
C VAL A 74 24.95 5.68 3.36
N THR A 75 23.85 6.40 3.20
CA THR A 75 23.19 7.17 4.25
C THR A 75 22.03 6.39 4.86
N CYS A 76 21.56 6.83 6.02
CA CYS A 76 20.44 6.22 6.72
C CYS A 76 19.38 7.25 7.13
N SER A 77 18.30 6.78 7.73
CA SER A 77 17.32 7.62 8.40
C SER A 77 16.86 6.97 9.70
N PHE A 78 16.51 7.81 10.66
CA PHE A 78 16.10 7.40 11.99
C PHE A 78 14.71 7.94 12.34
N PHE A 79 13.99 7.16 13.16
CA PHE A 79 12.96 7.67 14.06
C PHE A 79 13.48 7.50 15.47
N ILE A 80 13.70 8.62 16.16
CA ILE A 80 14.27 8.66 17.52
C ILE A 80 13.33 9.35 18.49
N SER A 81 13.60 9.20 19.78
CA SER A 81 12.86 9.86 20.84
C SER A 81 12.75 11.37 20.62
N PRO A 82 11.64 12.01 21.02
CA PRO A 82 11.48 13.46 20.88
C PRO A 82 12.62 14.25 21.53
N TYR A 83 13.09 15.28 20.84
CA TYR A 83 14.19 16.15 21.27
C TYR A 83 15.56 15.48 21.44
N ALA A 84 15.68 14.20 21.13
CA ALA A 84 16.97 13.53 21.10
C ALA A 84 17.75 13.88 19.82
N THR A 85 19.07 13.72 19.88
CA THR A 85 19.97 13.85 18.73
C THR A 85 20.76 12.55 18.54
N VAL A 86 21.24 12.30 17.33
CA VAL A 86 22.00 11.09 17.01
C VAL A 86 23.34 11.46 16.38
N THR A 87 24.38 10.72 16.74
CA THR A 87 25.74 10.90 16.21
C THR A 87 26.31 9.53 15.81
N PRO A 88 26.86 9.37 14.59
CA PRO A 88 26.89 10.35 13.49
C PRO A 88 25.49 10.70 12.99
N THR A 89 25.32 11.85 12.33
CA THR A 89 24.04 12.26 11.79
C THR A 89 23.64 11.40 10.58
N PRO A 90 22.33 11.27 10.25
CA PRO A 90 21.85 10.35 9.21
C PRO A 90 22.40 10.62 7.80
N ASP A 91 22.76 11.86 7.50
CA ASP A 91 23.29 12.34 6.23
C ASP A 91 24.78 12.04 6.04
N VAL A 92 25.48 11.62 7.11
CA VAL A 92 26.88 11.22 7.04
C VAL A 92 26.97 9.79 6.48
N PRO A 93 27.56 9.59 5.30
CA PRO A 93 27.70 8.25 4.72
C PRO A 93 28.52 7.32 5.64
N GLN A 94 28.05 6.11 5.82
CA GLN A 94 28.67 5.07 6.64
C GLN A 94 28.98 3.81 5.82
N ASP A 95 29.87 2.99 6.31
CA ASP A 95 30.16 1.66 5.75
C ASP A 95 29.35 0.60 6.50
N PHE A 96 28.15 0.33 6.01
CA PHE A 96 27.27 -0.69 6.56
C PHE A 96 27.65 -2.13 6.16
N SER A 97 28.79 -2.35 5.50
CA SER A 97 29.35 -3.71 5.36
C SER A 97 29.93 -4.25 6.67
N LYS A 98 29.95 -3.43 7.71
CA LYS A 98 30.45 -3.70 9.08
C LYS A 98 29.42 -3.24 10.10
N ASP A 99 29.64 -3.59 11.36
CA ASP A 99 28.90 -3.01 12.47
C ASP A 99 29.09 -1.50 12.50
N VAL A 100 27.99 -0.76 12.56
CA VAL A 100 28.01 0.71 12.63
C VAL A 100 27.40 1.14 13.97
N HIS A 101 28.06 2.07 14.65
CA HIS A 101 27.66 2.54 15.96
C HIS A 101 27.09 3.95 15.89
N TYR A 102 26.01 4.17 16.65
CA TYR A 102 25.36 5.45 16.80
C TYR A 102 25.14 5.75 18.28
N THR A 103 25.38 6.97 18.69
CA THR A 103 25.04 7.44 20.03
C THR A 103 23.82 8.35 19.95
N VAL A 104 22.76 7.98 20.63
CA VAL A 104 21.57 8.83 20.81
C VAL A 104 21.72 9.59 22.12
N LYS A 105 21.58 10.92 22.06
CA LYS A 105 21.65 11.80 23.22
C LYS A 105 20.30 12.49 23.43
N ALA A 106 19.71 12.27 24.59
CA ALA A 106 18.48 12.91 25.03
C ALA A 106 18.67 14.38 25.40
N GLN A 107 17.57 15.09 25.60
CA GLN A 107 17.56 16.51 25.95
C GLN A 107 18.24 16.80 27.31
N ASP A 108 18.12 15.91 28.28
CA ASP A 108 18.74 15.99 29.58
C ASP A 108 20.23 15.66 29.60
N GLY A 109 20.77 15.19 28.47
CA GLY A 109 22.15 14.78 28.31
C GLY A 109 22.40 13.29 28.46
N THR A 110 21.41 12.47 28.81
CA THR A 110 21.48 11.00 28.84
C THR A 110 21.85 10.47 27.45
N THR A 111 22.72 9.47 27.40
CA THR A 111 23.19 8.89 26.14
C THR A 111 23.01 7.39 26.14
N THR A 112 22.71 6.85 24.96
CA THR A 112 22.63 5.40 24.69
C THR A 112 23.35 5.09 23.38
N ASP A 113 24.19 4.09 23.41
CA ASP A 113 24.86 3.58 22.22
C ASP A 113 24.03 2.48 21.57
N TRP A 114 23.85 2.60 20.26
CA TRP A 114 23.14 1.67 19.40
C TRP A 114 24.11 1.05 18.40
N THR A 115 23.93 -0.23 18.13
CA THR A 115 24.75 -0.95 17.14
C THR A 115 23.88 -1.45 16.00
N VAL A 116 24.22 -1.05 14.79
CA VAL A 116 23.62 -1.60 13.55
C VAL A 116 24.43 -2.81 13.13
N LYS A 117 23.78 -3.96 13.02
CA LYS A 117 24.40 -5.24 12.65
C LYS A 117 23.71 -5.85 11.45
N TRP A 118 24.47 -6.54 10.65
CA TRP A 118 23.97 -7.35 9.58
C TRP A 118 24.07 -8.83 9.96
N THR A 119 22.96 -9.53 9.82
CA THR A 119 22.91 -10.97 9.98
C THR A 119 22.37 -11.62 8.71
N TYR A 120 22.90 -12.77 8.35
CA TYR A 120 22.39 -13.49 7.18
C TYR A 120 20.99 -14.02 7.48
N GLY A 121 20.00 -13.55 6.70
CA GLY A 121 18.66 -14.12 6.63
C GLY A 121 18.62 -15.18 5.54
N GLY A 122 18.03 -16.32 5.81
CA GLY A 122 17.79 -17.35 4.81
C GLY A 122 16.82 -16.83 3.74
N LYS A 123 17.10 -17.09 2.46
CA LYS A 123 16.08 -16.98 1.43
C LYS A 123 15.09 -18.13 1.65
N VAL A 124 13.82 -17.82 1.67
CA VAL A 124 12.78 -18.85 1.77
C VAL A 124 12.69 -19.62 0.44
N ASN A 125 12.20 -20.86 0.52
CA ASN A 125 11.97 -21.66 -0.69
C ASN A 125 10.93 -21.01 -1.60
N ASP A 126 10.93 -21.40 -2.87
CA ASP A 126 9.89 -21.00 -3.80
C ASP A 126 8.50 -21.37 -3.26
N GLY A 127 7.59 -20.40 -3.29
CA GLY A 127 6.24 -20.55 -2.75
C GLY A 127 6.08 -20.30 -1.26
N GLU A 128 7.15 -20.03 -0.53
CA GLU A 128 7.15 -19.64 0.88
C GLU A 128 7.37 -18.14 1.04
N GLY A 129 7.37 -17.65 2.29
CA GLY A 129 7.67 -16.26 2.63
C GLY A 129 6.47 -15.31 2.58
N PHE A 130 5.31 -15.83 2.29
CA PHE A 130 4.07 -15.05 2.26
C PHE A 130 3.68 -14.49 3.64
N GLU A 131 4.05 -15.17 4.70
CA GLU A 131 3.91 -14.75 6.09
C GLU A 131 4.84 -13.59 6.47
N TYR A 132 5.86 -13.31 5.67
CA TYR A 132 6.82 -12.24 5.92
C TYR A 132 6.40 -10.95 5.21
N PHE A 133 5.26 -10.40 5.61
CA PHE A 133 4.79 -9.09 5.17
C PHE A 133 4.75 -8.11 6.33
N PHE A 134 4.85 -6.83 6.01
CA PHE A 134 4.73 -5.76 7.00
C PHE A 134 4.25 -4.46 6.38
N LYS A 135 3.58 -3.66 7.19
CA LYS A 135 3.18 -2.31 6.79
C LYS A 135 4.42 -1.43 6.68
N LYS A 136 4.72 -0.98 5.47
CA LYS A 136 5.88 -0.14 5.18
C LYS A 136 5.62 1.31 5.49
N TRP A 137 4.48 1.82 5.05
CA TRP A 137 4.02 3.17 5.30
C TRP A 137 2.50 3.29 5.14
N GLU A 138 1.98 4.39 5.68
CA GLU A 138 0.59 4.79 5.53
C GLU A 138 0.52 6.31 5.46
N ILE A 139 -0.31 6.83 4.56
CA ILE A 139 -0.52 8.26 4.38
C ILE A 139 -2.01 8.57 4.34
N SER A 140 -2.36 9.78 4.78
CA SER A 140 -3.68 10.36 4.52
C SER A 140 -3.69 11.06 3.17
N VAL A 141 -4.76 10.88 2.42
CA VAL A 141 -4.97 11.58 1.13
C VAL A 141 -6.22 12.43 1.20
N PRO A 142 -6.31 13.51 0.40
CA PRO A 142 -7.53 14.31 0.33
C PRO A 142 -8.73 13.47 -0.07
N THR A 143 -9.88 13.73 0.52
CA THR A 143 -11.13 13.07 0.15
C THR A 143 -11.41 13.25 -1.34
N PRO A 144 -11.61 12.17 -2.08
CA PRO A 144 -11.81 12.26 -3.53
C PRO A 144 -13.08 13.03 -3.89
N SER A 145 -12.98 13.90 -4.88
CA SER A 145 -14.13 14.65 -5.40
C SER A 145 -15.01 13.83 -6.36
N ASN A 146 -14.45 12.79 -6.97
CA ASN A 146 -15.15 11.94 -7.94
C ASN A 146 -15.35 10.53 -7.40
N LYS A 147 -16.61 10.23 -7.06
CA LYS A 147 -17.02 8.95 -6.45
C LYS A 147 -17.14 7.78 -7.44
N ASN A 148 -16.92 8.00 -8.73
CA ASN A 148 -17.16 6.97 -9.77
C ASN A 148 -15.89 6.23 -10.21
N LYS A 149 -14.76 6.40 -9.49
CA LYS A 149 -13.47 5.79 -9.86
C LYS A 149 -12.99 4.73 -8.86
N ASP A 150 -13.92 3.91 -8.39
CA ASP A 150 -13.56 2.81 -7.50
C ASP A 150 -12.81 1.70 -8.22
N GLY A 151 -11.84 1.12 -7.55
CA GLY A 151 -11.05 0.01 -8.04
C GLY A 151 -9.87 0.40 -8.92
N PHE A 152 -9.52 1.68 -9.02
CA PHE A 152 -8.51 2.20 -9.93
C PHE A 152 -7.43 2.99 -9.21
N GLY A 153 -6.26 2.43 -9.18
CA GLY A 153 -5.00 3.01 -8.81
C GLY A 153 -3.90 2.21 -9.46
N ALA A 154 -2.82 2.83 -9.84
CA ALA A 154 -1.75 2.19 -10.58
C ALA A 154 -0.38 2.56 -10.05
N VAL A 155 0.59 1.68 -10.28
CA VAL A 155 2.01 1.99 -10.16
C VAL A 155 2.57 2.29 -11.55
N PHE A 156 3.38 3.34 -11.65
CA PHE A 156 4.10 3.67 -12.88
C PHE A 156 5.49 4.20 -12.55
N GLY A 157 6.50 3.44 -12.89
CA GLY A 157 7.88 3.73 -12.51
C GLY A 157 8.03 3.80 -10.98
N ASN A 158 8.47 4.94 -10.46
CA ASN A 158 8.64 5.18 -9.02
C ASN A 158 7.41 5.80 -8.36
N TYR A 159 6.27 5.83 -9.04
CA TYR A 159 5.08 6.52 -8.55
C TYR A 159 3.90 5.60 -8.39
N ILE A 160 3.06 5.94 -7.41
CA ILE A 160 1.67 5.52 -7.33
C ILE A 160 0.82 6.64 -7.89
N ILE A 161 -0.17 6.29 -8.69
CA ILE A 161 -1.16 7.22 -9.23
C ILE A 161 -2.50 6.81 -8.67
N ASP A 162 -3.15 7.70 -7.92
CA ASP A 162 -4.47 7.44 -7.36
C ASP A 162 -5.60 7.69 -8.37
N THR A 163 -6.82 7.43 -7.96
CA THR A 163 -8.03 7.60 -8.79
C THR A 163 -8.30 9.05 -9.23
N GLN A 164 -7.63 10.03 -8.63
CA GLN A 164 -7.71 11.45 -8.95
C GLN A 164 -6.51 11.92 -9.78
N PHE A 165 -5.65 11.02 -10.24
CA PHE A 165 -4.38 11.29 -10.92
C PHE A 165 -3.36 12.06 -10.07
N ASN A 166 -3.46 12.02 -8.74
CA ASN A 166 -2.37 12.48 -7.88
C ASN A 166 -1.25 11.45 -7.87
N PHE A 167 -0.02 11.96 -7.77
CA PHE A 167 1.20 11.16 -7.74
C PHE A 167 1.77 11.11 -6.34
N TYR A 168 2.24 9.93 -5.96
CA TYR A 168 2.94 9.66 -4.70
C TYR A 168 4.18 8.81 -4.98
N ASP A 169 5.25 9.07 -4.28
CA ASP A 169 6.44 8.21 -4.33
C ASP A 169 6.09 6.81 -3.80
N LYS A 170 6.37 5.77 -4.57
CA LYS A 170 5.95 4.40 -4.24
C LYS A 170 6.62 3.82 -2.99
N TYR A 171 7.78 4.35 -2.59
CA TYR A 171 8.55 3.85 -1.47
C TYR A 171 8.26 4.57 -0.14
N THR A 172 7.89 5.85 -0.22
CA THR A 172 7.69 6.71 0.95
C THR A 172 6.25 7.16 1.15
N GLY A 173 5.42 7.09 0.11
CA GLY A 173 4.07 7.63 0.10
C GLY A 173 4.01 9.16 0.01
N GLN A 174 5.13 9.86 -0.08
CA GLN A 174 5.12 11.33 -0.19
C GLN A 174 4.48 11.78 -1.49
N LYS A 175 3.61 12.79 -1.39
CA LYS A 175 2.99 13.40 -2.58
C LYS A 175 4.04 14.06 -3.45
N VAL A 176 3.95 13.84 -4.76
CA VAL A 176 4.86 14.39 -5.77
C VAL A 176 4.06 15.32 -6.66
N ASP A 177 4.63 16.49 -6.96
CA ASP A 177 4.04 17.44 -7.90
C ASP A 177 4.31 17.01 -9.34
N LYS A 178 3.46 16.10 -9.82
CA LYS A 178 3.44 15.58 -11.20
C LYS A 178 2.01 15.51 -11.71
N THR A 179 1.88 15.57 -13.03
CA THR A 179 0.60 15.45 -13.73
C THR A 179 0.75 14.48 -14.88
N LEU A 180 -0.13 13.48 -14.93
CA LEU A 180 -0.18 12.54 -16.06
C LEU A 180 -0.68 13.28 -17.31
N ASN A 181 0.05 13.14 -18.41
CA ASN A 181 -0.42 13.66 -19.68
C ASN A 181 -1.58 12.80 -20.19
N VAL A 182 -2.75 13.40 -20.31
CA VAL A 182 -3.98 12.74 -20.80
C VAL A 182 -4.47 13.34 -22.12
N THR A 183 -3.58 14.01 -22.87
CA THR A 183 -3.92 14.59 -24.17
C THR A 183 -4.45 13.53 -25.12
N GLY A 184 -5.61 13.78 -25.70
CA GLY A 184 -6.26 12.87 -26.67
C GLY A 184 -7.20 11.83 -26.07
N ILE A 185 -7.39 11.82 -24.75
CA ILE A 185 -8.40 10.99 -24.08
C ILE A 185 -9.28 11.81 -23.14
N ASP A 186 -10.48 11.32 -22.89
CA ASP A 186 -11.32 11.87 -21.82
C ASP A 186 -10.92 11.23 -20.49
N ALA A 187 -10.21 12.00 -19.65
CA ALA A 187 -9.73 11.56 -18.36
C ALA A 187 -10.88 11.14 -17.39
N SER A 188 -12.09 11.69 -17.58
CA SER A 188 -13.25 11.31 -16.75
C SER A 188 -13.74 9.89 -17.02
N LEU A 189 -13.47 9.37 -18.22
CA LEU A 189 -13.80 8.01 -18.67
C LEU A 189 -12.63 7.05 -18.52
N CYS A 190 -11.43 7.54 -18.16
CA CYS A 190 -10.21 6.75 -18.06
C CYS A 190 -10.04 6.16 -16.66
N GLN A 191 -9.72 4.88 -16.63
CA GLN A 191 -9.36 4.17 -15.42
C GLN A 191 -7.96 3.60 -15.59
N LEU A 192 -7.12 3.81 -14.57
CA LEU A 192 -5.73 3.40 -14.61
C LEU A 192 -5.55 2.07 -13.88
N VAL A 193 -4.81 1.17 -14.50
CA VAL A 193 -4.29 -0.05 -13.88
C VAL A 193 -2.85 -0.24 -14.32
N ASN A 194 -2.07 -1.02 -13.58
CA ASN A 194 -0.78 -1.51 -14.04
C ASN A 194 -0.79 -3.04 -14.10
N ASP A 195 -0.02 -3.58 -15.02
CA ASP A 195 0.32 -5.01 -15.04
C ASP A 195 1.42 -5.34 -13.99
N ASP A 196 1.89 -6.59 -13.95
CA ASP A 196 2.90 -7.03 -12.97
C ASP A 196 4.31 -6.52 -13.32
N ALA A 197 4.54 -6.10 -14.56
CA ALA A 197 5.78 -5.47 -15.00
C ALA A 197 5.80 -3.94 -14.75
N GLY A 198 4.69 -3.36 -14.28
CA GLY A 198 4.58 -1.93 -14.02
C GLY A 198 4.23 -1.09 -15.25
N ASN A 199 3.73 -1.70 -16.33
CA ASN A 199 3.22 -0.94 -17.46
C ASN A 199 1.91 -0.25 -17.09
N LEU A 200 1.84 1.07 -17.31
CA LEU A 200 0.63 1.85 -17.06
C LEU A 200 -0.35 1.70 -18.22
N ILE A 201 -1.53 1.22 -17.90
CA ILE A 201 -2.62 0.96 -18.85
C ILE A 201 -3.82 1.83 -18.48
N GLY A 202 -4.30 2.61 -19.45
CA GLY A 202 -5.56 3.34 -19.35
C GLY A 202 -6.68 2.58 -20.03
N VAL A 203 -7.75 2.31 -19.31
CA VAL A 203 -8.97 1.73 -19.85
C VAL A 203 -9.99 2.83 -19.99
N VAL A 204 -10.24 3.28 -21.23
CA VAL A 204 -11.15 4.38 -21.52
C VAL A 204 -12.50 3.84 -21.98
N LYS A 205 -13.52 4.09 -21.19
CA LYS A 205 -14.87 3.55 -21.39
C LYS A 205 -15.38 3.81 -22.80
N ASN A 206 -15.86 2.75 -23.48
CA ASN A 206 -16.41 2.75 -24.84
C ASN A 206 -15.44 3.26 -25.93
N VAL A 207 -14.13 3.41 -25.63
CA VAL A 207 -13.16 4.01 -26.56
C VAL A 207 -12.00 3.07 -26.86
N GLY A 208 -11.36 2.49 -25.83
CA GLY A 208 -10.24 1.60 -26.04
C GLY A 208 -9.29 1.50 -24.84
N LEU A 209 -8.17 0.80 -25.08
CA LEU A 209 -7.07 0.71 -24.14
C LEU A 209 -5.91 1.56 -24.63
N TYR A 210 -5.26 2.23 -23.67
CA TYR A 210 -4.16 3.15 -23.90
C TYR A 210 -2.98 2.78 -23.01
N ARG A 211 -1.78 3.16 -23.42
CA ARG A 211 -0.54 2.96 -22.68
C ARG A 211 0.23 4.25 -22.59
N TRP A 212 0.87 4.48 -21.45
CA TRP A 212 1.90 5.51 -21.27
C TRP A 212 3.27 4.87 -21.21
N THR A 213 4.23 5.46 -21.90
CA THR A 213 5.66 5.09 -21.80
C THR A 213 6.42 6.03 -20.86
N THR A 214 5.92 7.26 -20.69
CA THR A 214 6.42 8.23 -19.70
C THR A 214 5.25 9.03 -19.14
N VAL A 215 5.43 9.64 -17.97
CA VAL A 215 4.40 10.47 -17.32
C VAL A 215 4.02 11.67 -18.20
N GLU A 216 5.00 12.26 -18.83
CA GLU A 216 4.88 13.47 -19.66
C GLU A 216 4.40 13.17 -21.09
N GLY A 217 4.56 11.91 -21.53
CA GLY A 217 4.17 11.47 -22.87
C GLY A 217 2.66 11.34 -23.01
N ALA A 218 2.12 11.66 -24.20
CA ALA A 218 0.72 11.41 -24.49
C ALA A 218 0.42 9.90 -24.54
N PRO A 219 -0.76 9.46 -24.08
CA PRO A 219 -1.14 8.05 -24.12
C PRO A 219 -1.27 7.56 -25.57
N GLN A 220 -0.77 6.37 -25.82
CA GLN A 220 -0.89 5.70 -27.10
C GLN A 220 -2.02 4.68 -27.05
N LYS A 221 -2.92 4.69 -28.04
CA LYS A 221 -3.98 3.69 -28.15
C LYS A 221 -3.39 2.35 -28.56
N VAL A 222 -3.51 1.34 -27.70
CA VAL A 222 -2.93 -0.01 -27.93
C VAL A 222 -3.96 -1.05 -28.30
N ALA A 223 -5.25 -0.79 -28.04
CA ALA A 223 -6.34 -1.66 -28.47
C ALA A 223 -7.58 -0.86 -28.85
N ASN A 224 -8.16 -1.20 -30.01
CA ASN A 224 -9.41 -0.62 -30.49
C ASN A 224 -10.59 -1.51 -30.08
N VAL A 225 -10.99 -1.41 -28.83
CA VAL A 225 -12.05 -2.20 -28.18
C VAL A 225 -13.03 -1.27 -27.48
N THR A 226 -14.15 -1.79 -27.02
CA THR A 226 -15.19 -1.03 -26.31
C THR A 226 -15.29 -1.51 -24.84
N PRO A 227 -14.34 -1.13 -23.98
CA PRO A 227 -14.35 -1.56 -22.60
C PRO A 227 -15.50 -0.90 -21.82
N GLY A 228 -16.06 -1.65 -20.87
CA GLY A 228 -17.04 -1.11 -19.92
C GLY A 228 -16.38 -0.22 -18.88
N ALA A 229 -15.11 -0.47 -18.63
CA ALA A 229 -14.28 0.22 -17.64
C ALA A 229 -14.92 0.32 -16.25
N ASN A 230 -15.42 -0.79 -15.74
CA ASN A 230 -16.17 -0.75 -14.47
C ASN A 230 -15.39 -1.32 -13.30
N LYS A 231 -14.90 -2.53 -13.42
CA LYS A 231 -13.95 -3.15 -12.50
C LYS A 231 -12.89 -3.82 -13.37
N VAL A 232 -11.68 -3.31 -13.29
CA VAL A 232 -10.59 -3.69 -14.18
C VAL A 232 -9.42 -4.19 -13.36
N SER A 233 -8.79 -5.26 -13.81
CA SER A 233 -7.50 -5.73 -13.30
C SER A 233 -6.59 -6.11 -14.46
N ALA A 234 -5.28 -6.09 -14.23
CA ALA A 234 -4.30 -6.48 -15.23
C ALA A 234 -3.24 -7.38 -14.59
N ILE A 235 -2.76 -8.35 -15.33
CA ILE A 235 -1.69 -9.28 -14.92
C ILE A 235 -0.69 -9.51 -16.05
N GLY A 236 0.47 -10.00 -15.69
CA GLY A 236 1.55 -10.34 -16.63
C GLY A 236 2.36 -9.13 -17.05
N ASP A 237 2.77 -9.14 -18.31
CA ASP A 237 3.59 -8.09 -18.93
C ASP A 237 3.06 -7.85 -20.35
N ILE A 238 2.40 -6.72 -20.60
CA ILE A 238 1.84 -6.43 -21.93
C ILE A 238 2.91 -6.35 -23.02
N ASP A 239 4.18 -6.13 -22.64
CA ASP A 239 5.30 -6.16 -23.58
C ASP A 239 5.78 -7.57 -23.92
N LYS A 240 5.33 -8.58 -23.19
CA LYS A 240 5.60 -10.01 -23.43
C LYS A 240 4.30 -10.77 -23.60
N VAL A 241 3.69 -11.14 -22.48
CA VAL A 241 2.33 -11.73 -22.43
C VAL A 241 1.59 -11.08 -21.27
N GLY A 242 0.48 -10.41 -21.54
CA GLY A 242 -0.31 -9.73 -20.54
C GLY A 242 -1.80 -9.77 -20.83
N TYR A 243 -2.60 -9.63 -19.81
CA TYR A 243 -4.05 -9.66 -19.89
C TYR A 243 -4.67 -8.51 -19.09
N VAL A 244 -5.73 -7.93 -19.65
CA VAL A 244 -6.57 -6.95 -18.96
C VAL A 244 -7.98 -7.52 -18.87
N TYR A 245 -8.51 -7.64 -17.66
CA TYR A 245 -9.85 -8.15 -17.36
C TYR A 245 -10.78 -6.99 -17.05
N ASP A 246 -11.88 -6.92 -17.78
CA ASP A 246 -12.88 -5.84 -17.64
C ASP A 246 -14.26 -6.47 -17.40
N SER A 247 -14.81 -6.25 -16.23
CA SER A 247 -16.09 -6.81 -15.80
C SER A 247 -17.26 -6.22 -16.59
N LYS A 248 -18.15 -7.08 -17.06
CA LYS A 248 -19.38 -6.69 -17.77
C LYS A 248 -20.63 -6.87 -16.94
N PRO A 249 -21.60 -5.96 -16.99
CA PRO A 249 -22.86 -6.09 -16.29
C PRO A 249 -23.85 -6.95 -17.14
N ASP A 250 -23.70 -8.25 -17.12
CA ASP A 250 -24.52 -9.14 -17.96
C ASP A 250 -25.35 -10.18 -17.19
N GLY A 251 -25.34 -10.09 -15.84
CA GLY A 251 -26.09 -11.00 -14.99
C GLY A 251 -25.54 -12.41 -14.87
N VAL A 252 -24.46 -12.74 -15.58
CA VAL A 252 -23.80 -14.08 -15.55
C VAL A 252 -22.37 -14.05 -15.05
N GLY A 253 -21.86 -12.85 -14.71
CA GLY A 253 -20.48 -12.67 -14.24
C GLY A 253 -19.46 -12.83 -15.36
N THR A 254 -19.63 -12.10 -16.45
CA THR A 254 -18.73 -12.12 -17.60
C THR A 254 -17.69 -11.03 -17.50
N HIS A 255 -16.44 -11.37 -17.82
CA HIS A 255 -15.35 -10.45 -17.99
C HIS A 255 -14.83 -10.50 -19.42
N ALA A 256 -14.68 -9.34 -20.07
CA ALA A 256 -13.88 -9.25 -21.28
C ALA A 256 -12.42 -9.39 -20.91
N VAL A 257 -11.69 -10.21 -21.65
CA VAL A 257 -10.26 -10.45 -21.44
C VAL A 257 -9.52 -9.97 -22.69
N TYR A 258 -8.79 -8.89 -22.55
CA TYR A 258 -7.98 -8.32 -23.63
C TYR A 258 -6.56 -8.87 -23.51
N LYS A 259 -6.12 -9.61 -24.52
CA LYS A 259 -4.81 -10.26 -24.55
C LYS A 259 -3.80 -9.43 -25.31
N PHE A 260 -2.59 -9.34 -24.75
CA PHE A 260 -1.44 -8.70 -25.37
C PHE A 260 -0.29 -9.69 -25.49
N GLU A 261 0.42 -9.62 -26.61
CA GLU A 261 1.67 -10.35 -26.88
C GLU A 261 2.66 -9.39 -27.54
N ASN A 262 3.88 -9.30 -27.00
CA ASN A 262 4.94 -8.46 -27.51
C ASN A 262 4.49 -6.99 -27.75
N GLY A 263 3.77 -6.42 -26.79
CA GLY A 263 3.25 -5.04 -26.85
C GLY A 263 2.04 -4.84 -27.77
N THR A 264 1.57 -5.91 -28.42
CA THR A 264 0.48 -5.83 -29.40
C THR A 264 -0.79 -6.51 -28.88
N TYR A 265 -1.93 -5.86 -29.01
CA TYR A 265 -3.23 -6.46 -28.74
C TYR A 265 -3.50 -7.58 -29.78
N THR A 266 -3.76 -8.79 -29.29
CA THR A 266 -3.95 -9.98 -30.14
C THR A 266 -5.38 -10.48 -30.20
N GLY A 267 -6.24 -10.05 -29.28
CA GLY A 267 -7.64 -10.43 -29.32
C GLY A 267 -8.38 -10.28 -28.00
N THR A 268 -9.70 -10.46 -28.07
CA THR A 268 -10.59 -10.49 -26.91
C THR A 268 -11.15 -11.89 -26.73
N SER A 269 -11.05 -12.41 -25.50
CA SER A 269 -11.78 -13.58 -25.06
C SER A 269 -12.73 -13.23 -23.91
N THR A 270 -13.39 -14.22 -23.34
CA THR A 270 -14.37 -14.04 -22.27
C THR A 270 -14.07 -15.00 -21.14
N LEU A 271 -13.92 -14.46 -19.93
CA LEU A 271 -13.90 -15.24 -18.70
C LEU A 271 -15.32 -15.21 -18.10
N VAL A 272 -15.90 -16.39 -17.87
CA VAL A 272 -17.21 -16.53 -17.23
C VAL A 272 -17.01 -17.09 -15.83
N THR A 273 -17.38 -16.34 -14.83
CA THR A 273 -17.25 -16.78 -13.42
C THR A 273 -18.32 -17.81 -13.04
N GLY A 274 -19.42 -17.87 -13.81
CA GLY A 274 -20.58 -18.72 -13.50
C GLY A 274 -21.35 -18.25 -12.26
N ARG A 275 -21.10 -17.03 -11.82
CA ARG A 275 -21.79 -16.42 -10.70
C ARG A 275 -22.47 -15.13 -11.16
N PRO A 276 -23.81 -15.08 -11.18
CA PRO A 276 -24.54 -13.90 -11.62
C PRO A 276 -24.19 -12.70 -10.75
N SER A 277 -23.78 -11.61 -11.35
CA SER A 277 -23.76 -10.31 -10.71
C SER A 277 -25.15 -9.70 -10.86
N ASN A 278 -25.87 -9.55 -9.78
CA ASN A 278 -27.30 -9.20 -9.80
C ASN A 278 -27.56 -7.68 -9.90
N ASP A 279 -26.50 -6.85 -9.94
CA ASP A 279 -26.68 -5.40 -9.98
C ASP A 279 -25.66 -4.74 -10.93
N SER A 280 -26.13 -3.77 -11.70
CA SER A 280 -25.33 -2.97 -12.61
C SER A 280 -24.27 -2.10 -11.91
N ASN A 281 -24.43 -1.85 -10.60
CA ASN A 281 -23.52 -1.04 -9.79
C ASN A 281 -22.50 -1.86 -8.99
N TRP A 282 -22.74 -3.17 -8.79
CA TRP A 282 -21.98 -4.06 -7.91
C TRP A 282 -21.31 -5.17 -8.72
N ARG A 283 -20.28 -4.80 -9.44
CA ARG A 283 -19.65 -5.70 -10.40
C ARG A 283 -18.59 -6.53 -9.75
N GLN A 284 -18.55 -7.78 -10.15
CA GLN A 284 -17.49 -8.70 -9.79
C GLN A 284 -16.14 -8.17 -10.26
N ILE A 285 -15.13 -8.44 -9.44
CA ILE A 285 -13.74 -8.40 -9.88
C ILE A 285 -13.16 -9.81 -9.81
N VAL A 286 -12.25 -10.12 -10.70
CA VAL A 286 -11.49 -11.36 -10.66
C VAL A 286 -10.05 -11.08 -10.27
N ALA A 287 -9.54 -11.86 -9.33
CA ALA A 287 -8.11 -11.93 -9.04
C ALA A 287 -7.58 -13.23 -9.66
N VAL A 288 -7.04 -13.12 -10.86
CA VAL A 288 -6.56 -14.26 -11.65
C VAL A 288 -5.19 -14.70 -11.12
N LEU A 289 -5.00 -16.01 -10.96
CA LEU A 289 -3.86 -16.61 -10.26
C LEU A 289 -2.95 -17.38 -11.24
N GLY A 290 -2.66 -16.79 -12.37
CA GLY A 290 -1.75 -17.39 -13.34
C GLY A 290 -1.94 -16.88 -14.76
N MET A 291 -0.98 -17.22 -15.62
CA MET A 291 -0.86 -16.77 -17.00
C MET A 291 -1.22 -17.91 -17.96
N SER A 292 -2.40 -18.51 -17.83
CA SER A 292 -2.90 -19.56 -18.71
C SER A 292 -4.26 -19.18 -19.29
N ASP A 293 -4.71 -19.90 -20.31
CA ASP A 293 -6.02 -19.66 -20.95
C ASP A 293 -7.21 -19.98 -20.02
N ASN A 294 -6.99 -20.78 -18.98
CA ASN A 294 -8.00 -21.15 -17.99
C ASN A 294 -7.38 -21.23 -16.59
N PRO A 295 -6.88 -20.11 -16.05
CA PRO A 295 -6.19 -20.08 -14.78
C PRO A 295 -7.16 -20.26 -13.61
N PRO A 296 -6.65 -20.61 -12.43
CA PRO A 296 -7.38 -20.42 -11.19
C PRO A 296 -7.65 -18.93 -10.94
N PHE A 297 -8.72 -18.63 -10.22
CA PHE A 297 -9.05 -17.23 -9.87
C PHE A 297 -9.92 -17.12 -8.63
N TYR A 298 -9.84 -16.00 -7.97
CA TYR A 298 -10.84 -15.57 -7.02
C TYR A 298 -11.90 -14.71 -7.71
N VAL A 299 -13.15 -14.97 -7.35
CA VAL A 299 -14.28 -14.08 -7.65
C VAL A 299 -14.54 -13.27 -6.40
N ILE A 300 -14.50 -11.97 -6.52
CA ILE A 300 -14.81 -11.03 -5.45
C ILE A 300 -16.09 -10.33 -5.87
N ASP A 301 -17.17 -10.55 -5.13
CA ASP A 301 -18.51 -10.09 -5.49
C ASP A 301 -19.22 -9.49 -4.30
N ALA A 302 -20.18 -8.62 -4.55
CA ALA A 302 -21.16 -8.16 -3.58
C ALA A 302 -22.42 -9.00 -3.72
N VAL A 303 -22.70 -9.85 -2.75
CA VAL A 303 -23.82 -10.80 -2.83
C VAL A 303 -24.95 -10.36 -1.93
N ASN A 304 -26.18 -10.48 -2.46
CA ASN A 304 -27.37 -10.39 -1.67
C ASN A 304 -27.87 -11.81 -1.31
N ALA A 305 -27.41 -12.33 -0.18
CA ALA A 305 -27.87 -13.60 0.35
C ALA A 305 -28.95 -13.36 1.41
N GLY A 306 -30.22 -13.59 1.03
CA GLY A 306 -31.35 -13.49 1.98
C GLY A 306 -31.65 -12.08 2.46
N GLY A 307 -31.42 -11.04 1.64
CA GLY A 307 -31.68 -9.64 2.00
C GLY A 307 -30.52 -8.95 2.72
N VAL A 308 -29.41 -9.64 2.94
CA VAL A 308 -28.17 -9.11 3.51
C VAL A 308 -27.15 -9.00 2.39
N MET A 309 -26.74 -7.78 2.05
CA MET A 309 -25.63 -7.56 1.12
C MET A 309 -24.30 -7.63 1.88
N GLY A 310 -23.39 -8.45 1.39
CA GLY A 310 -22.02 -8.55 1.88
C GLY A 310 -21.10 -8.95 0.75
N PRO A 311 -19.80 -8.62 0.83
CA PRO A 311 -18.86 -9.13 -0.14
C PRO A 311 -18.68 -10.63 0.09
N GLU A 312 -18.69 -11.37 -0.98
CA GLU A 312 -18.32 -12.78 -0.99
C GLU A 312 -17.08 -12.96 -1.83
N ILE A 313 -16.11 -13.66 -1.26
CA ILE A 313 -14.89 -14.04 -1.95
C ILE A 313 -14.92 -15.55 -2.11
N GLY A 314 -14.78 -16.02 -3.32
CA GLY A 314 -14.74 -17.45 -3.58
C GLY A 314 -13.66 -17.81 -4.60
N TYR A 315 -13.10 -18.97 -4.41
CA TYR A 315 -12.06 -19.54 -5.27
C TYR A 315 -12.65 -20.46 -6.31
N LYS A 316 -12.11 -20.40 -7.52
CA LYS A 316 -12.34 -21.39 -8.59
C LYS A 316 -11.01 -21.86 -9.15
N ALA A 317 -10.85 -23.18 -9.27
CA ALA A 317 -9.65 -23.77 -9.86
C ALA A 317 -9.56 -23.52 -11.39
N ASN A 318 -10.67 -23.26 -12.03
CA ASN A 318 -10.82 -22.87 -13.44
C ASN A 318 -12.27 -22.47 -13.70
N THR A 319 -12.61 -22.03 -14.90
CA THR A 319 -13.97 -21.58 -15.25
C THR A 319 -15.05 -22.67 -15.07
N ALA A 320 -14.71 -23.95 -15.26
CA ALA A 320 -15.62 -25.09 -15.06
C ALA A 320 -15.63 -25.60 -13.60
N GLY A 321 -14.69 -25.14 -12.76
CA GLY A 321 -14.55 -25.59 -11.37
C GLY A 321 -15.73 -25.19 -10.50
N ALA A 322 -15.94 -25.93 -9.42
CA ALA A 322 -16.88 -25.54 -8.39
C ALA A 322 -16.42 -24.27 -7.67
N PHE A 323 -17.37 -23.46 -7.25
CA PHE A 323 -17.13 -22.28 -6.45
C PHE A 323 -16.94 -22.69 -4.97
N SER A 324 -15.80 -22.33 -4.41
CA SER A 324 -15.50 -22.53 -2.98
C SER A 324 -15.48 -21.17 -2.29
N SER A 325 -16.51 -20.89 -1.48
CA SER A 325 -16.53 -19.67 -0.68
C SER A 325 -15.39 -19.66 0.33
N ILE A 326 -14.70 -18.54 0.45
CA ILE A 326 -13.73 -18.31 1.52
C ILE A 326 -14.50 -18.03 2.80
N THR A 327 -14.23 -18.87 3.80
CA THR A 327 -14.72 -18.71 5.17
C THR A 327 -13.63 -18.13 6.06
N GLY A 328 -14.00 -17.56 7.19
CA GLY A 328 -13.02 -17.13 8.17
C GLY A 328 -13.19 -15.68 8.64
N PRO A 329 -12.13 -15.04 9.14
CA PRO A 329 -12.19 -13.77 9.86
C PRO A 329 -12.96 -12.65 9.15
N TYR A 330 -13.05 -12.72 7.84
CA TYR A 330 -13.76 -11.77 7.01
C TYR A 330 -15.28 -11.81 7.21
N ILE A 331 -15.87 -13.02 7.12
CA ILE A 331 -17.32 -13.20 7.35
C ILE A 331 -17.64 -12.96 8.82
N ASP A 332 -16.79 -13.42 9.71
CA ASP A 332 -16.92 -13.19 11.15
C ASP A 332 -16.85 -11.71 11.51
N MET A 333 -15.97 -10.96 10.87
CA MET A 333 -15.89 -9.50 11.06
C MET A 333 -17.14 -8.80 10.58
N TRP A 334 -17.68 -9.19 9.43
CA TRP A 334 -18.94 -8.67 8.90
C TRP A 334 -20.11 -8.95 9.87
N ASN A 335 -20.21 -10.18 10.34
CA ASN A 335 -21.24 -10.61 11.28
C ASN A 335 -21.10 -9.94 12.65
N LYS A 336 -19.88 -9.83 13.19
CA LYS A 336 -19.62 -9.22 14.51
C LYS A 336 -19.93 -7.73 14.56
N LYS A 337 -19.80 -7.01 13.45
CA LYS A 337 -20.03 -5.57 13.39
C LYS A 337 -21.49 -5.20 13.17
N GLY A 338 -22.39 -6.16 13.03
CA GLY A 338 -23.83 -5.91 12.85
C GLY A 338 -24.18 -5.21 11.54
N TYR A 339 -23.27 -5.24 10.56
CA TYR A 339 -23.48 -4.66 9.22
C TYR A 339 -24.42 -5.52 8.36
N ALA A 340 -24.79 -6.70 8.83
CA ALA A 340 -25.85 -7.52 8.27
C ALA A 340 -27.17 -6.72 8.26
N GLY A 341 -27.62 -6.31 7.08
CA GLY A 341 -28.84 -5.49 6.91
C GLY A 341 -28.60 -4.04 6.44
N TRP A 342 -27.37 -3.53 6.42
CA TRP A 342 -27.05 -2.19 5.90
C TRP A 342 -26.58 -2.28 4.44
N GLY A 343 -27.31 -2.95 3.64
CA GLY A 343 -27.06 -3.63 2.40
C GLY A 343 -26.68 -2.84 1.16
N ASN A 344 -26.30 -1.59 1.16
CA ASN A 344 -26.25 -0.88 -0.12
C ASN A 344 -24.89 -0.40 -0.63
N HIS A 345 -23.76 -0.66 0.06
CA HIS A 345 -22.50 -0.08 -0.39
C HIS A 345 -21.30 -0.98 -0.08
N VAL A 346 -21.15 -2.08 -0.80
CA VAL A 346 -19.91 -2.84 -0.82
C VAL A 346 -19.12 -2.43 -2.05
N LEU A 347 -18.07 -1.66 -1.84
CA LEU A 347 -17.08 -1.36 -2.87
C LEU A 347 -15.99 -2.42 -2.79
N ILE A 348 -15.54 -2.90 -3.92
CA ILE A 348 -14.52 -3.94 -4.02
C ILE A 348 -13.47 -3.57 -5.05
N SER A 349 -12.25 -3.95 -4.77
CA SER A 349 -11.14 -3.99 -5.71
C SER A 349 -10.30 -5.21 -5.40
N GLY A 350 -9.63 -5.75 -6.40
CA GLY A 350 -8.75 -6.89 -6.19
C GLY A 350 -8.00 -7.28 -7.44
N ARG A 351 -6.92 -8.01 -7.26
CA ARG A 351 -6.10 -8.55 -8.34
C ARG A 351 -5.36 -9.81 -7.89
N GLY A 352 -4.92 -10.61 -8.84
CA GLY A 352 -3.88 -11.61 -8.63
C GLY A 352 -2.52 -10.94 -8.45
N ILE A 353 -1.69 -11.50 -7.58
CA ILE A 353 -0.34 -11.04 -7.33
C ILE A 353 0.63 -12.21 -7.44
N PRO A 354 1.64 -12.14 -8.33
CA PRO A 354 2.71 -13.11 -8.37
C PRO A 354 3.73 -12.80 -7.28
N PHE A 355 4.07 -13.78 -6.45
CA PHE A 355 5.11 -13.63 -5.44
C PHE A 355 5.82 -14.94 -5.20
N ASN A 356 7.16 -14.92 -5.27
CA ASN A 356 8.04 -16.05 -4.98
C ASN A 356 7.58 -17.39 -5.61
N GLY A 357 7.35 -17.40 -6.92
CA GLY A 357 6.97 -18.60 -7.67
C GLY A 357 5.51 -19.04 -7.53
N ARG A 358 4.69 -18.30 -6.75
CA ARG A 358 3.26 -18.58 -6.56
C ARG A 358 2.38 -17.37 -6.86
N TRP A 359 1.10 -17.66 -7.04
CA TRP A 359 0.07 -16.62 -7.19
C TRP A 359 -0.81 -16.56 -5.95
N TYR A 360 -1.11 -15.35 -5.53
CA TYR A 360 -2.01 -15.02 -4.42
C TYR A 360 -3.07 -14.05 -4.92
N GLY A 361 -4.13 -13.86 -4.13
CA GLY A 361 -5.10 -12.80 -4.36
C GLY A 361 -4.90 -11.66 -3.37
N ALA A 362 -5.04 -10.42 -3.83
CA ALA A 362 -5.17 -9.27 -2.96
C ALA A 362 -6.51 -8.61 -3.20
N THR A 363 -7.21 -8.21 -2.16
CA THR A 363 -8.48 -7.50 -2.29
C THR A 363 -8.67 -6.47 -1.19
N ILE A 364 -9.41 -5.44 -1.54
CA ILE A 364 -9.94 -4.45 -0.62
C ILE A 364 -11.45 -4.45 -0.74
N THR A 365 -12.10 -4.48 0.39
CA THR A 365 -13.56 -4.42 0.49
C THR A 365 -13.94 -3.31 1.43
N CYS A 366 -15.08 -2.69 1.24
CA CYS A 366 -15.56 -1.72 2.18
C CYS A 366 -17.08 -1.77 2.34
N GLY A 367 -17.51 -1.43 3.52
CA GLY A 367 -18.89 -1.19 3.87
C GLY A 367 -19.03 0.16 4.55
N TRP A 368 -20.23 0.48 5.03
CA TRP A 368 -20.46 1.69 5.79
C TRP A 368 -19.62 1.69 7.08
N GLY A 369 -18.66 2.62 7.15
CA GLY A 369 -17.86 2.86 8.34
C GLY A 369 -16.61 2.00 8.50
N TRP A 370 -16.29 1.12 7.56
CA TRP A 370 -15.09 0.29 7.63
C TRP A 370 -14.53 -0.09 6.26
N VAL A 371 -13.24 -0.40 6.22
CA VAL A 371 -12.52 -0.95 5.06
C VAL A 371 -11.77 -2.21 5.51
N GLY A 372 -11.89 -3.30 4.75
CA GLY A 372 -11.14 -4.54 4.96
C GLY A 372 -10.08 -4.73 3.90
N LEU A 373 -8.84 -5.00 4.32
CA LEU A 373 -7.73 -5.36 3.45
C LEU A 373 -7.45 -6.85 3.63
N HIS A 374 -7.38 -7.59 2.52
CA HIS A 374 -7.21 -9.04 2.55
C HIS A 374 -6.13 -9.48 1.58
N LEU A 375 -5.36 -10.44 2.02
CA LEU A 375 -4.47 -11.24 1.21
C LEU A 375 -4.98 -12.68 1.23
N LEU A 376 -5.05 -13.32 0.05
CA LEU A 376 -5.73 -14.58 -0.15
C LEU A 376 -4.73 -15.62 -0.67
N ASP A 377 -4.60 -16.73 0.04
CA ASP A 377 -3.79 -17.87 -0.39
C ASP A 377 -4.68 -18.99 -0.93
N PRO A 378 -4.51 -19.40 -2.20
CA PRO A 378 -5.29 -20.47 -2.78
C PRO A 378 -5.02 -21.86 -2.16
N SER A 379 -3.94 -22.04 -1.40
CA SER A 379 -3.68 -23.27 -0.65
C SER A 379 -4.53 -23.40 0.62
N SER A 380 -5.18 -22.32 1.05
CA SER A 380 -6.07 -22.29 2.20
C SER A 380 -7.42 -21.67 1.83
N ASN A 381 -8.51 -22.18 2.39
CA ASN A 381 -9.84 -21.57 2.25
C ASN A 381 -10.03 -20.35 3.16
N HIS A 382 -8.97 -19.80 3.70
CA HIS A 382 -9.00 -18.70 4.64
C HIS A 382 -8.31 -17.46 4.07
N SER A 383 -8.82 -16.29 4.40
CA SER A 383 -8.06 -15.06 4.24
C SER A 383 -6.86 -15.09 5.20
N LEU A 384 -5.70 -14.80 4.68
CA LEU A 384 -4.47 -14.79 5.47
C LEU A 384 -4.33 -13.52 6.31
N PRO A 385 -3.29 -13.50 7.18
CA PRO A 385 -3.18 -12.54 8.28
C PRO A 385 -3.21 -11.04 7.95
N ILE A 386 -3.17 -10.61 6.69
CA ILE A 386 -3.44 -9.20 6.33
C ILE A 386 -4.94 -8.87 6.39
N THR A 387 -5.76 -9.62 7.08
CA THR A 387 -7.11 -9.17 7.36
C THR A 387 -7.02 -8.02 8.36
N GLU A 388 -6.91 -6.82 7.85
CA GLU A 388 -6.87 -5.60 8.64
C GLU A 388 -8.13 -4.79 8.38
N THR A 389 -8.73 -4.26 9.46
CA THR A 389 -9.89 -3.37 9.37
C THR A 389 -9.47 -1.97 9.72
N ILE A 390 -9.87 -1.00 8.89
CA ILE A 390 -9.63 0.42 9.12
C ILE A 390 -10.95 1.07 9.52
N GLU A 391 -10.97 1.72 10.68
CA GLU A 391 -12.12 2.45 11.23
C GLU A 391 -11.70 3.76 11.88
N PRO A 392 -12.55 4.79 11.90
CA PRO A 392 -13.76 4.94 11.11
C PRO A 392 -13.44 5.31 9.67
N TRP A 393 -14.23 4.81 8.73
CA TRP A 393 -14.13 5.18 7.33
C TRP A 393 -15.18 6.25 6.98
N THR A 394 -14.78 7.29 6.27
CA THR A 394 -15.62 8.47 6.07
C THR A 394 -16.14 8.66 4.65
N THR A 395 -15.65 7.88 3.68
CA THR A 395 -16.04 8.04 2.26
C THR A 395 -16.39 6.73 1.57
N ASN A 396 -17.42 6.75 0.72
CA ASN A 396 -17.90 5.61 -0.06
C ASN A 396 -17.26 5.53 -1.44
N SER A 397 -15.95 5.78 -1.59
CA SER A 397 -15.39 5.84 -2.94
C SER A 397 -13.88 5.73 -2.98
N CYS A 398 -13.39 5.41 -4.17
CA CYS A 398 -11.96 5.41 -4.49
C CYS A 398 -11.16 4.38 -3.72
N ILE A 399 -11.71 3.16 -3.57
CA ILE A 399 -10.94 2.02 -3.11
C ILE A 399 -10.27 1.32 -4.28
N TRP A 400 -9.02 0.92 -4.08
CA TRP A 400 -8.25 0.21 -5.09
C TRP A 400 -7.11 -0.59 -4.44
N THR A 401 -6.66 -1.62 -5.14
CA THR A 401 -5.43 -2.36 -4.79
C THR A 401 -4.59 -2.58 -6.03
N THR A 402 -3.28 -2.45 -5.86
CA THR A 402 -2.30 -2.78 -6.89
C THR A 402 -0.99 -3.23 -6.27
N CYS A 403 -0.07 -3.73 -7.08
CA CYS A 403 1.24 -4.15 -6.62
C CYS A 403 2.35 -3.76 -7.61
N SER A 404 3.58 -3.80 -7.12
CA SER A 404 4.79 -3.60 -7.90
C SER A 404 5.93 -4.40 -7.27
N PRO A 405 6.77 -5.08 -8.05
CA PRO A 405 8.00 -5.65 -7.50
C PRO A 405 8.92 -4.54 -7.00
N SER A 406 9.81 -4.89 -6.06
CA SER A 406 10.99 -4.08 -5.75
C SER A 406 11.97 -4.07 -6.93
N ASP A 407 12.86 -3.09 -6.98
CA ASP A 407 13.78 -2.94 -8.11
C ASP A 407 14.77 -4.12 -8.22
N ASP A 408 15.07 -4.78 -7.09
CA ASP A 408 15.87 -6.01 -7.04
C ASP A 408 15.06 -7.30 -7.25
N GLY A 409 13.72 -7.20 -7.33
CA GLY A 409 12.82 -8.34 -7.50
C GLY A 409 12.68 -9.25 -6.27
N GLU A 410 13.25 -8.86 -5.12
CA GLU A 410 13.28 -9.68 -3.91
C GLU A 410 12.11 -9.40 -2.96
N SER A 411 11.40 -8.31 -3.19
CA SER A 411 10.18 -7.96 -2.48
C SER A 411 9.06 -7.61 -3.44
N LEU A 412 7.83 -7.70 -2.96
CA LEU A 412 6.65 -7.19 -3.64
C LEU A 412 5.99 -6.14 -2.75
N TYR A 413 5.77 -4.95 -3.30
CA TYR A 413 4.99 -3.91 -2.65
C TYR A 413 3.52 -4.05 -3.03
N LEU A 414 2.65 -4.07 -2.03
CA LEU A 414 1.22 -4.16 -2.18
C LEU A 414 0.59 -2.88 -1.65
N TYR A 415 -0.15 -2.18 -2.49
CA TYR A 415 -0.75 -0.89 -2.20
C TYR A 415 -2.27 -1.01 -2.11
N TYR A 416 -2.82 -0.35 -1.09
CA TYR A 416 -4.26 -0.23 -0.88
C TYR A 416 -4.65 1.23 -0.72
N GLY A 417 -5.48 1.73 -1.64
CA GLY A 417 -6.16 3.01 -1.49
C GLY A 417 -7.55 2.81 -0.90
N TYR A 418 -7.88 3.53 0.16
CA TYR A 418 -9.14 3.37 0.90
C TYR A 418 -9.90 4.68 1.07
N GLY A 419 -9.86 5.51 0.06
CA GLY A 419 -10.64 6.75 -0.03
C GLY A 419 -10.01 7.95 0.67
N VAL A 420 -9.59 7.81 1.92
CA VAL A 420 -8.95 8.87 2.73
C VAL A 420 -7.48 8.57 3.03
N GLY A 421 -6.95 7.48 2.53
CA GLY A 421 -5.56 7.08 2.74
C GLY A 421 -5.06 6.05 1.74
N ILE A 422 -3.74 5.87 1.77
CA ILE A 422 -3.04 4.80 1.04
C ILE A 422 -2.14 4.08 2.03
N ARG A 423 -2.17 2.75 2.00
CA ARG A 423 -1.24 1.87 2.72
C ARG A 423 -0.36 1.11 1.77
N CYS A 424 0.89 0.93 2.15
CA CYS A 424 1.84 0.05 1.49
C CYS A 424 2.26 -1.06 2.44
N TYR A 425 2.14 -2.29 1.96
CA TYR A 425 2.75 -3.47 2.59
C TYR A 425 3.88 -3.98 1.72
N GLU A 426 4.90 -4.53 2.36
CA GLU A 426 5.99 -5.21 1.69
C GLU A 426 5.95 -6.70 2.05
N LEU A 427 5.92 -7.55 1.01
CA LEU A 427 6.15 -8.98 1.12
C LEU A 427 7.60 -9.24 0.72
N THR A 428 8.32 -10.04 1.47
CA THR A 428 9.74 -10.33 1.21
C THR A 428 10.00 -11.83 1.11
N LYS A 429 10.93 -12.21 0.23
CA LYS A 429 11.39 -13.59 0.06
C LYS A 429 12.38 -14.05 1.14
N TYR A 430 12.63 -13.25 2.12
CA TYR A 430 13.62 -13.55 3.15
C TYR A 430 12.99 -13.60 4.53
N GLU A 431 13.49 -14.52 5.34
CA GLU A 431 13.17 -14.56 6.75
C GLU A 431 13.52 -13.23 7.42
N LYS A 432 12.59 -12.75 8.25
CA LYS A 432 12.80 -11.54 9.06
C LYS A 432 13.45 -11.88 10.40
#